data_5caecf05c6855237928d660e58dc1f6c
#
_entry.id   5caecf05c6855237928d660e58dc1f6c
#
_cell.length_a   1.000
_cell.length_b   1.000
_cell.length_c   1.000
_cell.angle_alpha   90.00
_cell.angle_beta   90.00
_cell.angle_gamma   90.00
#
_symmetry.space_group_name_H-M   'P 1'
#
loop_
_entity.id
_entity.type
_entity.pdbx_description
1 polymer ?
#
loop_
_entity_poly.entity_id
_entity_poly.type
_entity_poly.pdbx_seq_one_letter_code
_entity_poly.pdbx_strand_id
1 'polypeptide(L)'
;MDEMLFCRNAENGEMTLPLAIGRDENGRPLWLDLAAAPNILLAGCTKQGKSVAMNAMIASLMLLEGQEEVKFIFIDPKRAELAVWAGTAGSRYAGGESEANAELDRLTVELDSRLSELAEDSRRKYPKIV
;
A
#
# COMPACT_ATOMS: atom_id res chain seq x y z
N MET A 1 17.27 6.23 -1.88
CA MET A 1 16.29 5.13 -1.85
C MET A 1 16.98 3.80 -1.55
N ASP A 2 18.09 3.46 -2.24
CA ASP A 2 18.80 2.18 -2.07
C ASP A 2 19.28 1.89 -0.64
N GLU A 3 19.80 2.89 0.07
CA GLU A 3 20.22 2.72 1.48
C GLU A 3 19.05 2.39 2.41
N MET A 4 17.87 2.96 2.18
CA MET A 4 16.69 2.62 2.98
C MET A 4 16.27 1.17 2.77
N LEU A 5 16.28 0.69 1.53
CA LEU A 5 15.94 -0.70 1.19
C LEU A 5 16.94 -1.69 1.80
N PHE A 6 18.22 -1.32 1.86
CA PHE A 6 19.27 -2.16 2.45
C PHE A 6 19.16 -2.28 3.98
N CYS A 7 18.72 -1.22 4.67
CA CYS A 7 18.56 -1.22 6.13
C CYS A 7 17.34 -2.01 6.64
N ARG A 8 16.42 -2.41 5.77
CA ARG A 8 15.23 -3.20 6.15
C ARG A 8 15.57 -4.46 6.95
N ASN A 9 16.57 -5.20 6.51
CA ASN A 9 16.91 -6.51 7.08
C ASN A 9 17.75 -6.44 8.36
N ALA A 10 18.30 -5.27 8.69
CA ALA A 10 19.26 -5.14 9.77
C ALA A 10 18.65 -4.78 11.14
N GLU A 11 17.50 -4.09 11.16
CA GLU A 11 17.00 -3.49 12.42
C GLU A 11 15.56 -3.88 12.82
N ASN A 12 14.72 -4.43 11.94
CA ASN A 12 13.27 -4.45 12.19
C ASN A 12 12.58 -5.83 12.21
N GLY A 13 13.31 -6.93 12.20
CA GLY A 13 12.70 -8.26 12.21
C GLY A 13 11.88 -8.59 10.94
N GLU A 14 11.07 -9.63 10.97
CA GLU A 14 10.20 -10.02 9.85
C GLU A 14 8.95 -9.13 9.82
N MET A 15 8.99 -8.03 9.06
CA MET A 15 7.80 -7.28 8.71
C MET A 15 7.08 -7.93 7.53
N THR A 16 5.76 -8.02 7.63
CA THR A 16 4.94 -8.64 6.58
C THR A 16 4.68 -7.70 5.40
N LEU A 17 4.47 -6.41 5.67
CA LEU A 17 4.28 -5.34 4.68
C LEU A 17 5.07 -4.10 5.08
N PRO A 18 6.39 -4.09 4.87
CA PRO A 18 7.25 -2.98 5.31
C PRO A 18 7.01 -1.73 4.47
N LEU A 19 6.66 -0.66 5.13
CA LEU A 19 6.39 0.64 4.54
C LEU A 19 7.48 1.63 4.98
N ALA A 20 8.20 2.21 4.04
CA ALA A 20 9.21 3.23 4.31
C ALA A 20 8.53 4.57 4.62
N ILE A 21 8.60 5.02 5.87
CA ILE A 21 8.00 6.28 6.32
C ILE A 21 8.94 7.47 6.10
N GLY A 22 10.24 7.27 6.36
CA GLY A 22 11.22 8.34 6.26
C GLY A 22 12.46 8.08 7.09
N ARG A 23 13.01 9.14 7.69
CA ARG A 23 14.15 9.07 8.60
C ARG A 23 13.86 9.88 9.86
N ASP A 24 14.38 9.43 10.98
CA ASP A 24 14.35 10.19 12.24
C ASP A 24 15.34 11.36 12.23
N GLU A 25 15.39 12.11 13.33
CA GLU A 25 16.31 13.24 13.53
C GLU A 25 17.79 12.83 13.50
N ASN A 26 18.12 11.56 13.75
CA ASN A 26 19.46 11.01 13.69
C ASN A 26 19.80 10.41 12.32
N GLY A 27 18.89 10.53 11.35
CA GLY A 27 19.05 9.98 10.00
C GLY A 27 18.76 8.49 9.89
N ARG A 28 18.25 7.83 10.94
CA ARG A 28 17.90 6.40 10.91
C ARG A 28 16.62 6.19 10.13
N PRO A 29 16.54 5.15 9.29
CA PRO A 29 15.32 4.86 8.53
C PRO A 29 14.19 4.45 9.49
N LEU A 30 12.99 4.98 9.22
CA LEU A 30 11.76 4.65 9.92
C LEU A 30 10.88 3.77 9.02
N TRP A 31 10.50 2.63 9.56
CA TRP A 31 9.64 1.65 8.91
C TRP A 31 8.35 1.44 9.71
N LEU A 32 7.29 1.09 9.01
CA LEU A 32 6.02 0.66 9.58
C LEU A 32 5.58 -0.62 8.88
N ASP A 33 5.12 -1.62 9.64
CA ASP A 33 4.48 -2.77 9.05
C ASP A 33 2.98 -2.47 8.80
N LEU A 34 2.60 -2.32 7.54
CA LEU A 34 1.22 -2.06 7.15
C LEU A 34 0.28 -3.22 7.49
N ALA A 35 0.80 -4.45 7.63
CA ALA A 35 0.00 -5.59 8.06
C ALA A 35 -0.37 -5.48 9.55
N ALA A 36 0.51 -4.90 10.37
CA ALA A 36 0.25 -4.63 11.79
C ALA A 36 -0.55 -3.34 12.02
N ALA A 37 -0.41 -2.35 11.11
CA ALA A 37 -1.14 -1.09 11.14
C ALA A 37 -1.92 -0.90 9.82
N PRO A 38 -3.04 -1.61 9.63
CA PRO A 38 -3.72 -1.71 8.32
C PRO A 38 -4.38 -0.42 7.84
N ASN A 39 -4.50 0.58 8.71
CA ASN A 39 -5.09 1.87 8.39
C ASN A 39 -4.11 3.00 8.74
N ILE A 40 -3.74 3.80 7.73
CA ILE A 40 -2.86 4.95 7.91
C ILE A 40 -3.57 6.20 7.44
N LEU A 41 -3.62 7.21 8.31
CA LEU A 41 -4.08 8.54 7.95
C LEU A 41 -2.87 9.47 7.79
N LEU A 42 -2.66 9.94 6.55
CA LEU A 42 -1.63 10.92 6.24
C LEU A 42 -2.26 12.30 6.11
N ALA A 43 -2.00 13.17 7.07
CA ALA A 43 -2.52 14.53 7.11
C ALA A 43 -1.39 15.57 7.04
N GLY A 44 -1.68 16.72 6.45
CA GLY A 44 -0.73 17.82 6.35
C GLY A 44 -1.30 18.97 5.52
N CYS A 45 -0.76 20.17 5.73
CA CYS A 45 -1.13 21.33 4.95
C CYS A 45 -0.71 21.19 3.47
N THR A 46 -1.34 21.96 2.61
CA THR A 46 -1.00 22.01 1.19
C THR A 46 0.49 22.37 1.01
N LYS A 47 1.16 21.69 0.08
CA LYS A 47 2.60 21.90 -0.23
C LYS A 47 3.60 21.48 0.85
N GLN A 48 3.20 20.74 1.86
CA GLN A 48 4.10 20.21 2.91
C GLN A 48 4.60 18.78 2.68
N GLY A 49 4.58 18.32 1.44
CA GLY A 49 5.16 17.02 1.09
C GLY A 49 4.28 15.79 1.32
N LYS A 50 2.99 15.96 1.68
CA LYS A 50 2.05 14.84 1.89
C LYS A 50 2.04 13.87 0.69
N SER A 51 1.85 14.39 -0.53
CA SER A 51 1.82 13.58 -1.75
C SER A 51 3.17 12.93 -2.05
N VAL A 52 4.28 13.61 -1.73
CA VAL A 52 5.63 13.06 -1.87
C VAL A 52 5.83 11.89 -0.91
N ALA A 53 5.43 12.05 0.35
CA ALA A 53 5.50 10.98 1.35
C ALA A 53 4.65 9.78 0.94
N MET A 54 3.40 10.01 0.52
CA MET A 54 2.50 8.95 0.06
C MET A 54 3.09 8.19 -1.14
N ASN A 55 3.59 8.90 -2.15
CA ASN A 55 4.21 8.28 -3.31
C ASN A 55 5.49 7.51 -2.95
N ALA A 56 6.28 8.00 -1.99
CA ALA A 56 7.46 7.28 -1.49
C ALA A 56 7.08 5.98 -0.76
N MET A 57 6.01 6.00 0.03
CA MET A 57 5.46 4.82 0.69
C MET A 57 4.98 3.78 -0.33
N ILE A 58 4.19 4.18 -1.33
CA ILE A 58 3.72 3.30 -2.41
C ILE A 58 4.91 2.69 -3.16
N ALA A 59 5.87 3.53 -3.56
CA ALA A 59 7.07 3.07 -4.26
C ALA A 59 7.87 2.05 -3.42
N SER A 60 7.97 2.25 -2.10
CA SER A 60 8.67 1.31 -1.22
C SER A 60 8.02 -0.06 -1.19
N LEU A 61 6.69 -0.13 -1.11
CA LEU A 61 5.96 -1.40 -1.16
C LEU A 61 6.14 -2.10 -2.51
N MET A 62 6.01 -1.37 -3.61
CA MET A 62 6.17 -1.95 -4.95
C MET A 62 7.57 -2.51 -5.21
N LEU A 63 8.60 -1.89 -4.63
CA LEU A 63 9.98 -2.33 -4.78
C LEU A 63 10.34 -3.52 -3.89
N LEU A 64 9.68 -3.65 -2.75
CA LEU A 64 10.02 -4.65 -1.73
C LEU A 64 9.27 -5.95 -1.89
N GLU A 65 7.97 -5.89 -2.20
CA GLU A 65 7.09 -7.06 -2.11
C GLU A 65 6.84 -7.75 -3.44
N GLY A 66 7.20 -7.15 -4.54
CA GLY A 66 6.89 -7.70 -5.86
C GLY A 66 5.41 -7.58 -6.25
N GLN A 67 5.13 -7.64 -7.55
CA GLN A 67 3.81 -7.35 -8.12
C GLN A 67 2.80 -8.51 -7.96
N GLU A 68 3.28 -9.70 -7.66
CA GLU A 68 2.41 -10.88 -7.52
C GLU A 68 1.86 -11.02 -6.10
N GLU A 69 2.56 -10.49 -5.09
CA GLU A 69 2.18 -10.63 -3.69
C GLU A 69 1.28 -9.50 -3.18
N VAL A 70 1.40 -8.30 -3.76
CA VAL A 70 0.63 -7.12 -3.37
C VAL A 70 -0.11 -6.55 -4.56
N LYS A 71 -1.42 -6.38 -4.43
CA LYS A 71 -2.26 -5.70 -5.42
C LYS A 71 -2.63 -4.32 -4.89
N PHE A 72 -2.46 -3.33 -5.74
CA PHE A 72 -2.77 -1.94 -5.40
C PHE A 72 -4.10 -1.50 -6.02
N ILE A 73 -4.89 -0.78 -5.24
CA ILE A 73 -6.11 -0.12 -5.72
C ILE A 73 -6.01 1.35 -5.36
N PHE A 74 -5.86 2.18 -6.37
CA PHE A 74 -5.73 3.63 -6.23
C PHE A 74 -7.07 4.30 -6.49
N ILE A 75 -7.64 4.91 -5.46
CA ILE A 75 -8.89 5.68 -5.55
C ILE A 75 -8.54 7.16 -5.40
N ASP A 76 -8.62 7.90 -6.51
CA ASP A 76 -8.28 9.31 -6.57
C ASP A 76 -9.34 10.10 -7.34
N PRO A 77 -10.49 10.42 -6.72
CA PRO A 77 -11.59 11.12 -7.40
C PRO A 77 -11.21 12.51 -7.93
N LYS A 78 -10.13 13.10 -7.41
CA LYS A 78 -9.61 14.39 -7.86
C LYS A 78 -8.62 14.27 -9.03
N ARG A 79 -8.16 13.08 -9.34
CA ARG A 79 -7.16 12.78 -10.39
C ARG A 79 -5.88 13.60 -10.26
N ALA A 80 -5.45 13.84 -9.02
CA ALA A 80 -4.39 14.81 -8.74
C ALA A 80 -3.08 14.15 -8.26
N GLU A 81 -3.17 13.12 -7.41
CA GLU A 81 -2.00 12.64 -6.67
C GLU A 81 -1.59 11.22 -7.04
N LEU A 82 -2.55 10.34 -7.37
CA LEU A 82 -2.32 8.92 -7.63
C LEU A 82 -2.37 8.53 -9.11
N ALA A 83 -2.70 9.46 -10.00
CA ALA A 83 -2.79 9.20 -11.44
C ALA A 83 -1.45 8.71 -12.04
N VAL A 84 -0.33 9.03 -11.43
CA VAL A 84 1.01 8.56 -11.84
C VAL A 84 1.15 7.03 -11.75
N TRP A 85 0.36 6.39 -10.91
CA TRP A 85 0.36 4.93 -10.71
C TRP A 85 -0.64 4.19 -11.60
N ALA A 86 -1.45 4.93 -12.37
CA ALA A 86 -2.41 4.34 -13.30
C ALA A 86 -1.66 3.53 -14.38
N GLY A 87 -2.06 2.26 -14.55
CA GLY A 87 -1.42 1.35 -15.51
C GLY A 87 -0.15 0.66 -15.01
N THR A 88 0.25 0.86 -13.75
CA THR A 88 1.31 0.06 -13.13
C THR A 88 0.84 -1.39 -13.02
N ALA A 89 1.72 -2.33 -13.32
CA ALA A 89 1.40 -3.76 -13.24
C ALA A 89 0.95 -4.14 -11.81
N GLY A 90 -0.11 -4.95 -11.71
CA GLY A 90 -0.69 -5.34 -10.43
C GLY A 90 -1.55 -4.25 -9.77
N SER A 91 -1.79 -3.11 -10.43
CA SER A 91 -2.62 -2.04 -9.89
C SER A 91 -3.92 -1.81 -10.66
N ARG A 92 -4.92 -1.28 -9.95
CA ARG A 92 -6.14 -0.71 -10.51
C ARG A 92 -6.24 0.75 -10.09
N TYR A 93 -6.84 1.58 -10.95
CA TYR A 93 -7.00 3.01 -10.71
C TYR A 93 -8.44 3.45 -10.97
N ALA A 94 -9.00 4.16 -10.03
CA ALA A 94 -10.33 4.76 -10.09
C ALA A 94 -10.22 6.28 -9.94
N GLY A 95 -10.34 7.00 -11.06
CA GLY A 95 -10.17 8.46 -11.14
C GLY A 95 -11.48 9.24 -11.07
N GLY A 96 -12.59 8.61 -10.72
CA GLY A 96 -13.89 9.25 -10.59
C GLY A 96 -14.74 8.57 -9.53
N GLU A 97 -15.80 9.23 -9.10
CA GLU A 97 -16.68 8.74 -8.05
C GLU A 97 -17.36 7.42 -8.44
N SER A 98 -17.85 7.32 -9.68
CA SER A 98 -18.48 6.10 -10.19
C SER A 98 -17.49 4.94 -10.26
N GLU A 99 -16.25 5.19 -10.70
CA GLU A 99 -15.19 4.19 -10.75
C GLU A 99 -14.78 3.76 -9.34
N ALA A 100 -14.70 4.71 -8.39
CA ALA A 100 -14.40 4.42 -6.99
C ALA A 100 -15.47 3.51 -6.36
N ASN A 101 -16.75 3.81 -6.57
CA ASN A 101 -17.84 2.98 -6.08
C ASN A 101 -17.78 1.56 -6.68
N ALA A 102 -17.52 1.44 -7.98
CA ALA A 102 -17.37 0.15 -8.63
C ALA A 102 -16.20 -0.67 -8.07
N GLU A 103 -15.08 -0.03 -7.71
CA GLU A 103 -13.95 -0.72 -7.07
C GLU A 103 -14.29 -1.15 -5.62
N LEU A 104 -15.01 -0.33 -4.86
CA LEU A 104 -15.46 -0.70 -3.51
C LEU A 104 -16.45 -1.89 -3.54
N ASP A 105 -17.36 -1.91 -4.51
CA ASP A 105 -18.27 -3.05 -4.72
C ASP A 105 -17.48 -4.34 -5.04
N ARG A 106 -16.48 -4.25 -5.91
CA ARG A 106 -15.60 -5.39 -6.22
C ARG A 106 -14.82 -5.88 -5.00
N LEU A 107 -14.31 -4.96 -4.18
CA LEU A 107 -13.62 -5.31 -2.94
C LEU A 107 -14.55 -6.01 -1.94
N THR A 108 -15.80 -5.60 -1.87
CA THR A 108 -16.81 -6.25 -1.03
C THR A 108 -17.04 -7.71 -1.47
N VAL A 109 -17.22 -7.93 -2.77
CA VAL A 109 -17.37 -9.29 -3.32
C VAL A 109 -16.11 -10.14 -3.09
N GLU A 110 -14.93 -9.57 -3.29
CA GLU A 110 -13.65 -10.25 -3.03
C GLU A 110 -13.50 -10.63 -1.55
N LEU A 111 -13.90 -9.73 -0.63
CA LEU A 111 -13.87 -9.99 0.80
C LEU A 111 -14.78 -11.17 1.17
N ASP A 112 -16.01 -11.17 0.68
CA ASP A 112 -16.98 -12.25 0.94
C ASP A 112 -16.47 -13.59 0.41
N SER A 113 -15.86 -13.60 -0.77
CA SER A 113 -15.22 -14.80 -1.34
C SER A 113 -14.09 -15.32 -0.45
N ARG A 114 -13.19 -14.45 0.00
CA ARG A 114 -12.07 -14.82 0.87
C ARG A 114 -12.54 -15.33 2.23
N LEU A 115 -13.56 -14.70 2.81
CA LEU A 115 -14.14 -15.13 4.08
C LEU A 115 -14.78 -16.52 3.96
N SER A 116 -15.48 -16.78 2.86
CA SER A 116 -16.09 -18.08 2.57
C SER A 116 -15.02 -19.17 2.40
N GLU A 117 -13.96 -18.89 1.65
CA GLU A 117 -12.87 -19.82 1.44
C GLU A 117 -12.02 -20.06 2.71
N LEU A 118 -11.85 -19.04 3.56
CA LEU A 118 -11.19 -19.20 4.86
C LEU A 118 -12.02 -20.06 5.83
N ALA A 119 -13.32 -20.00 5.73
CA ALA A 119 -14.20 -20.87 6.52
C ALA A 119 -14.08 -22.35 6.12
N GLU A 120 -13.76 -22.61 4.84
CA GLU A 120 -13.57 -23.97 4.31
C GLU A 120 -12.13 -24.48 4.49
N ASP A 121 -11.12 -23.60 4.38
CA ASP A 121 -9.70 -23.96 4.48
C ASP A 121 -8.87 -22.87 5.19
N SER A 122 -8.65 -23.05 6.48
CA SER A 122 -7.87 -22.12 7.33
C SER A 122 -6.38 -21.98 6.96
N ARG A 123 -5.90 -22.62 5.88
CA ARG A 123 -4.48 -22.61 5.45
C ARG A 123 -4.22 -21.79 4.19
N ARG A 124 -5.25 -21.28 3.50
CA ARG A 124 -5.05 -20.50 2.27
C ARG A 124 -4.46 -19.12 2.56
N LYS A 125 -3.41 -18.77 1.82
CA LYS A 125 -2.85 -17.42 1.79
C LYS A 125 -3.35 -16.69 0.54
N TYR A 126 -3.86 -15.49 0.71
CA TYR A 126 -4.29 -14.62 -0.38
C TYR A 126 -3.29 -13.49 -0.63
N PRO A 127 -3.19 -12.97 -1.88
CA PRO A 127 -2.48 -11.74 -2.14
C PRO A 127 -3.00 -10.61 -1.26
N LYS A 128 -2.10 -9.80 -0.75
CA LYS A 128 -2.44 -8.62 0.04
C LYS A 128 -3.01 -7.54 -0.87
N ILE A 129 -4.03 -6.82 -0.43
CA ILE A 129 -4.64 -5.69 -1.14
C ILE A 129 -4.32 -4.43 -0.35
N VAL A 130 -3.74 -3.43 -1.02
CA VAL A 130 -3.37 -2.13 -0.47
C VAL A 130 -4.03 -1.00 -1.27
#